data_09b61d88f2344b29ed4edb27597ab7e6
#
_entry.id   09b61d88f2344b29ed4edb27597ab7e6
#
_cell.length_a   1.000
_cell.length_b   1.000
_cell.length_c   1.000
_cell.angle_alpha   90.00
_cell.angle_beta   90.00
_cell.angle_gamma   90.00
#
_symmetry.space_group_name_H-M   'P 1'
#
loop_
_entity.id
_entity.type
_entity.pdbx_description
1 polymer ?
#
loop_
_entity_poly.entity_id
_entity_poly.type
_entity_poly.pdbx_seq_one_letter_code
_entity_poly.pdbx_strand_id
1 'polypeptide(L)'
;MFERQRSLKLVTHCAAGAKYEQYYVQELLAYRIYQLVAEHAFRVRPLAVRYVDAKDGKAGEARFAFLIEDLRELTRRTGYREAREARFSAKDFDAQAMTRFALFQYLIGNTDWEVLAGPQDDECCHNVRVIGADDPHVRIAVPYDFDSAGMVDAAYAAPHERLPIRRVTQRLFRGFCRHNAALPAARRELLELRTAIFELVRNEPRLDASRRRVLERFLEGAYTVLDSDSLFAREISAKCRR
;
A
#
# COMPACT_ATOMS: atom_id res chain seq x y z
N MET A 1 -8.91 -5.20 18.90
CA MET A 1 -8.40 -5.40 17.53
C MET A 1 -7.07 -6.18 17.52
N PHE A 2 -6.10 -5.83 18.36
CA PHE A 2 -4.77 -6.49 18.39
C PHE A 2 -4.58 -7.47 19.56
N GLU A 3 -5.63 -7.80 20.28
CA GLU A 3 -5.58 -8.77 21.35
C GLU A 3 -5.45 -10.21 20.80
N ARG A 4 -4.70 -11.05 21.53
CA ARG A 4 -4.48 -12.46 21.21
C ARG A 4 -3.75 -12.77 19.90
N GLN A 5 -3.14 -11.77 19.24
CA GLN A 5 -2.28 -12.02 18.10
C GLN A 5 -0.92 -12.58 18.56
N ARG A 6 -0.41 -13.59 17.85
CA ARG A 6 0.85 -14.27 18.23
C ARG A 6 2.08 -13.46 17.84
N SER A 7 2.00 -12.73 16.74
CA SER A 7 3.03 -11.82 16.27
C SER A 7 2.39 -10.54 15.70
N LEU A 8 3.12 -9.45 15.76
CA LEU A 8 2.73 -8.17 15.19
C LEU A 8 3.95 -7.59 14.49
N LYS A 9 3.79 -7.16 13.25
CA LYS A 9 4.83 -6.41 12.56
C LYS A 9 4.82 -4.99 13.12
N LEU A 10 5.95 -4.57 13.68
CA LEU A 10 6.16 -3.20 14.16
C LEU A 10 6.95 -2.42 13.10
N VAL A 11 6.36 -1.36 12.58
CA VAL A 11 7.06 -0.37 11.78
C VAL A 11 7.59 0.71 12.72
N THR A 12 8.91 0.82 12.77
CA THR A 12 9.62 1.66 13.73
C THR A 12 10.91 2.23 13.13
N HIS A 13 11.72 2.88 13.96
CA HIS A 13 12.82 3.73 13.53
C HIS A 13 14.06 2.97 13.05
N CYS A 14 14.38 3.11 11.77
CA CYS A 14 15.67 2.69 11.19
C CYS A 14 16.73 3.80 11.27
N ALA A 15 16.31 5.06 11.46
CA ALA A 15 17.20 6.22 11.55
C ALA A 15 16.68 7.27 12.54
N ALA A 16 17.57 8.08 13.04
CA ALA A 16 17.24 9.21 13.93
C ALA A 16 16.79 10.44 13.12
N GLY A 17 15.91 11.25 13.74
CA GLY A 17 15.49 12.54 13.21
C GLY A 17 14.03 12.60 12.74
N ALA A 18 13.43 13.76 12.92
CA ALA A 18 12.01 14.03 12.64
C ALA A 18 11.64 13.77 11.16
N LYS A 19 12.57 13.94 10.21
CA LYS A 19 12.34 13.66 8.80
C LYS A 19 11.96 12.19 8.56
N TYR A 20 12.63 11.25 9.25
CA TYR A 20 12.35 9.82 9.09
C TYR A 20 11.00 9.44 9.70
N GLU A 21 10.60 10.12 10.78
CA GLU A 21 9.29 9.90 11.38
C GLU A 21 8.15 10.24 10.41
N GLN A 22 8.33 11.27 9.56
CA GLN A 22 7.35 11.59 8.53
C GLN A 22 7.15 10.47 7.51
N TYR A 23 8.19 9.67 7.21
CA TYR A 23 8.03 8.51 6.32
C TYR A 23 7.10 7.45 6.92
N TYR A 24 7.25 7.14 8.22
CA TYR A 24 6.36 6.20 8.92
C TYR A 24 4.92 6.71 9.01
N VAL A 25 4.73 8.01 9.20
CA VAL A 25 3.38 8.62 9.18
C VAL A 25 2.75 8.53 7.79
N GLN A 26 3.51 8.79 6.72
CA GLN A 26 3.03 8.68 5.35
C GLN A 26 2.75 7.22 4.97
N GLU A 27 3.56 6.28 5.42
CA GLU A 27 3.31 4.84 5.25
C GLU A 27 2.03 4.40 5.99
N LEU A 28 1.82 4.84 7.24
CA LEU A 28 0.56 4.61 7.96
C LEU A 28 -0.66 5.10 7.15
N LEU A 29 -0.55 6.28 6.54
CA LEU A 29 -1.61 6.84 5.70
C LEU A 29 -1.88 5.97 4.47
N ALA A 30 -0.86 5.36 3.85
CA ALA A 30 -1.05 4.44 2.75
C ALA A 30 -1.91 3.23 3.16
N TYR A 31 -1.64 2.63 4.33
CA TYR A 31 -2.49 1.56 4.87
C TYR A 31 -3.93 2.03 5.11
N ARG A 32 -4.12 3.21 5.69
CA ARG A 32 -5.46 3.76 5.95
C ARG A 32 -6.22 4.08 4.68
N ILE A 33 -5.55 4.58 3.65
CA ILE A 33 -6.15 4.80 2.33
C ILE A 33 -6.59 3.45 1.74
N TYR A 34 -5.74 2.41 1.83
CA TYR A 34 -6.13 1.10 1.31
C TYR A 34 -7.32 0.49 2.06
N GLN A 35 -7.46 0.74 3.36
CA GLN A 35 -8.64 0.34 4.14
C GLN A 35 -9.95 1.01 3.68
N LEU A 36 -9.89 2.17 3.02
CA LEU A 36 -11.06 2.77 2.36
C LEU A 36 -11.35 2.11 1.00
N VAL A 37 -10.30 1.69 0.29
CA VAL A 37 -10.39 1.15 -1.07
C VAL A 37 -10.82 -0.32 -1.08
N ALA A 38 -10.42 -1.10 -0.07
CA ALA A 38 -10.62 -2.55 -0.07
C ALA A 38 -10.96 -3.09 1.33
N GLU A 39 -11.93 -3.99 1.37
CA GLU A 39 -12.32 -4.69 2.59
C GLU A 39 -11.19 -5.58 3.14
N HIS A 40 -10.44 -6.21 2.22
CA HIS A 40 -9.34 -7.12 2.53
C HIS A 40 -8.01 -6.35 2.68
N ALA A 41 -7.96 -5.41 3.61
CA ALA A 41 -6.79 -4.60 3.91
C ALA A 41 -6.24 -4.92 5.31
N PHE A 42 -4.94 -4.90 5.50
CA PHE A 42 -4.35 -4.97 6.83
C PHE A 42 -4.80 -3.79 7.68
N ARG A 43 -5.21 -4.07 8.91
CA ARG A 43 -5.47 -3.04 9.91
C ARG A 43 -4.17 -2.57 10.53
N VAL A 44 -4.10 -1.28 10.84
CA VAL A 44 -2.92 -0.67 11.46
C VAL A 44 -3.29 0.07 12.74
N ARG A 45 -2.36 0.10 13.70
CA ARG A 45 -2.53 0.79 14.98
C ARG A 45 -1.34 1.69 15.26
N PRO A 46 -1.52 3.01 15.31
CA PRO A 46 -0.46 3.94 15.71
C PRO A 46 -0.07 3.73 17.17
N LEU A 47 1.22 3.91 17.46
CA LEU A 47 1.83 3.78 18.78
C LEU A 47 2.76 4.94 19.04
N ALA A 48 2.99 5.21 20.34
CA ALA A 48 4.15 5.92 20.84
C ALA A 48 5.10 4.91 21.48
N VAL A 49 6.28 4.71 20.90
CA VAL A 49 7.28 3.75 21.38
C VAL A 49 8.39 4.50 22.11
N ARG A 50 8.73 4.03 23.28
CA ARG A 50 9.85 4.52 24.06
C ARG A 50 10.88 3.40 24.23
N TYR A 51 12.10 3.67 23.79
CA TYR A 51 13.22 2.76 23.99
C TYR A 51 13.85 3.00 25.36
N VAL A 52 14.14 1.93 26.07
CA VAL A 52 14.81 1.97 27.36
C VAL A 52 16.16 1.27 27.22
N ASP A 53 17.24 1.94 27.60
CA ASP A 53 18.56 1.33 27.61
C ASP A 53 18.59 0.21 28.68
N ALA A 54 18.94 -1.00 28.26
CA ALA A 54 18.95 -2.16 29.14
C ALA A 54 20.08 -2.10 30.21
N LYS A 55 21.09 -1.24 30.01
CA LYS A 55 22.25 -1.15 30.94
C LYS A 55 21.98 -0.23 32.11
N ASP A 56 21.37 0.94 31.85
CA ASP A 56 21.18 1.97 32.87
C ASP A 56 19.72 2.32 33.17
N GLY A 57 18.78 1.67 32.46
CA GLY A 57 17.34 1.88 32.60
C GLY A 57 16.84 3.24 32.10
N LYS A 58 17.69 4.03 31.42
CA LYS A 58 17.28 5.33 30.90
C LYS A 58 16.31 5.18 29.75
N ALA A 59 15.19 5.86 29.85
CA ALA A 59 14.18 5.94 28.79
C ALA A 59 14.47 7.12 27.87
N GLY A 60 14.49 6.86 26.57
CA GLY A 60 14.50 7.89 25.55
C GLY A 60 13.15 8.60 25.40
N GLU A 61 13.06 9.52 24.45
CA GLU A 61 11.79 10.16 24.11
C GLU A 61 10.82 9.19 23.42
N ALA A 62 9.52 9.44 23.60
CA ALA A 62 8.49 8.68 22.89
C ALA A 62 8.48 9.08 21.40
N ARG A 63 8.54 8.10 20.52
CA ARG A 63 8.57 8.30 19.09
C ARG A 63 7.42 7.56 18.40
N PHE A 64 6.97 8.08 17.26
CA PHE A 64 5.89 7.49 16.51
C PHE A 64 6.32 6.14 15.86
N ALA A 65 5.47 5.16 15.98
CA ALA A 65 5.55 3.86 15.31
C ALA A 65 4.14 3.35 15.05
N PHE A 66 3.99 2.24 14.34
CA PHE A 66 2.69 1.59 14.24
C PHE A 66 2.82 0.07 14.10
N LEU A 67 1.77 -0.62 14.52
CA LEU A 67 1.61 -2.07 14.35
C LEU A 67 0.78 -2.35 13.10
N ILE A 68 1.13 -3.43 12.41
CA ILE A 68 0.37 -4.02 11.32
C ILE A 68 -0.26 -5.32 11.82
N GLU A 69 -1.53 -5.54 11.45
CA GLU A 69 -2.28 -6.77 11.74
C GLU A 69 -1.55 -8.01 11.23
N ASP A 70 -1.58 -9.10 12.00
CA ASP A 70 -1.09 -10.41 11.55
C ASP A 70 -1.97 -10.95 10.42
N LEU A 71 -1.37 -11.60 9.42
CA LEU A 71 -2.10 -12.19 8.29
C LEU A 71 -3.16 -13.20 8.73
N ARG A 72 -2.91 -13.96 9.78
CA ARG A 72 -3.88 -14.94 10.31
C ARG A 72 -5.13 -14.24 10.85
N GLU A 73 -4.97 -13.06 11.45
CA GLU A 73 -6.11 -12.29 11.94
C GLU A 73 -6.91 -11.70 10.78
N LEU A 74 -6.23 -11.19 9.74
CA LEU A 74 -6.87 -10.74 8.51
C LEU A 74 -7.68 -11.89 7.88
N THR A 75 -7.07 -13.06 7.68
CA THR A 75 -7.76 -14.21 7.08
C THR A 75 -8.92 -14.70 7.95
N ARG A 76 -8.74 -14.75 9.28
CA ARG A 76 -9.80 -15.15 10.23
C ARG A 76 -11.03 -14.24 10.15
N ARG A 77 -10.83 -12.90 10.08
CA ARG A 77 -11.95 -11.93 10.07
C ARG A 77 -12.63 -11.80 8.71
N THR A 78 -11.93 -12.16 7.63
CA THR A 78 -12.47 -12.07 6.27
C THR A 78 -13.02 -13.39 5.76
N GLY A 79 -12.76 -14.50 6.48
CA GLY A 79 -13.17 -15.85 6.05
C GLY A 79 -12.32 -16.44 4.93
N TYR A 80 -11.20 -15.79 4.57
CA TYR A 80 -10.27 -16.25 3.55
C TYR A 80 -9.13 -17.07 4.18
N ARG A 81 -8.30 -17.68 3.33
CA ARG A 81 -7.07 -18.37 3.72
C ARG A 81 -5.89 -17.81 2.97
N GLU A 82 -4.69 -17.90 3.54
CA GLU A 82 -3.46 -17.59 2.82
C GLU A 82 -3.27 -18.56 1.66
N ALA A 83 -3.05 -18.04 0.47
CA ALA A 83 -2.70 -18.82 -0.71
C ALA A 83 -1.17 -18.85 -0.84
N ARG A 84 -0.60 -20.07 -0.86
CA ARG A 84 0.86 -20.31 -0.81
C ARG A 84 1.37 -20.99 -2.05
N GLU A 85 0.93 -20.54 -3.20
CA GLU A 85 1.46 -20.98 -4.47
C GLU A 85 2.80 -20.28 -4.77
N ALA A 86 3.79 -21.04 -5.28
CA ALA A 86 5.08 -20.46 -5.67
C ALA A 86 4.93 -19.42 -6.82
N ARG A 87 3.89 -19.55 -7.63
CA ARG A 87 3.56 -18.63 -8.72
C ARG A 87 2.06 -18.53 -8.90
N PHE A 88 1.62 -17.31 -9.26
CA PHE A 88 0.27 -17.04 -9.70
C PHE A 88 0.27 -16.55 -11.15
N SER A 89 -0.91 -16.55 -11.75
CA SER A 89 -1.20 -15.97 -13.04
C SER A 89 -2.24 -14.86 -12.88
N ALA A 90 -2.26 -13.88 -13.75
CA ALA A 90 -3.25 -12.82 -13.70
C ALA A 90 -4.72 -13.33 -13.72
N LYS A 91 -4.97 -14.52 -14.27
CA LYS A 91 -6.30 -15.16 -14.31
C LYS A 91 -6.77 -15.69 -12.94
N ASP A 92 -5.86 -15.90 -12.00
CA ASP A 92 -6.17 -16.47 -10.69
C ASP A 92 -6.76 -15.41 -9.74
N PHE A 93 -6.61 -14.12 -10.08
CA PHE A 93 -7.10 -13.01 -9.28
C PHE A 93 -8.51 -12.58 -9.66
N ASP A 94 -9.32 -12.27 -8.65
CA ASP A 94 -10.57 -11.55 -8.86
C ASP A 94 -10.32 -10.23 -9.59
N ALA A 95 -11.01 -10.03 -10.71
CA ALA A 95 -10.76 -8.91 -11.61
C ALA A 95 -11.03 -7.54 -10.94
N GLN A 96 -12.10 -7.44 -10.14
CA GLN A 96 -12.48 -6.22 -9.48
C GLN A 96 -11.51 -5.87 -8.35
N ALA A 97 -11.19 -6.84 -7.49
CA ALA A 97 -10.24 -6.65 -6.41
C ALA A 97 -8.83 -6.31 -6.91
N MET A 98 -8.35 -7.01 -7.95
CA MET A 98 -7.05 -6.75 -8.55
C MET A 98 -6.98 -5.38 -9.23
N THR A 99 -8.08 -4.91 -9.81
CA THR A 99 -8.14 -3.58 -10.43
C THR A 99 -8.14 -2.48 -9.37
N ARG A 100 -8.90 -2.64 -8.26
CA ARG A 100 -8.84 -1.73 -7.11
C ARG A 100 -7.42 -1.65 -6.52
N PHE A 101 -6.80 -2.81 -6.32
CA PHE A 101 -5.41 -2.90 -5.90
C PHE A 101 -4.48 -2.11 -6.82
N ALA A 102 -4.54 -2.35 -8.14
CA ALA A 102 -3.66 -1.69 -9.10
C ALA A 102 -3.88 -0.17 -9.19
N LEU A 103 -5.13 0.30 -9.11
CA LEU A 103 -5.44 1.73 -9.07
C LEU A 103 -5.00 2.38 -7.75
N PHE A 104 -5.14 1.69 -6.62
CA PHE A 104 -4.58 2.15 -5.35
C PHE A 104 -3.06 2.29 -5.43
N GLN A 105 -2.35 1.29 -5.94
CA GLN A 105 -0.89 1.35 -6.11
C GLN A 105 -0.48 2.53 -7.02
N TYR A 106 -1.25 2.79 -8.07
CA TYR A 106 -1.04 3.97 -8.92
C TYR A 106 -1.30 5.27 -8.17
N LEU A 107 -2.37 5.35 -7.35
CA LEU A 107 -2.73 6.52 -6.55
C LEU A 107 -1.57 6.93 -5.64
N ILE A 108 -1.00 5.98 -4.91
CA ILE A 108 0.10 6.22 -3.97
C ILE A 108 1.47 6.23 -4.64
N GLY A 109 1.55 5.95 -5.96
CA GLY A 109 2.81 5.86 -6.71
C GLY A 109 3.69 4.72 -6.27
N ASN A 110 3.11 3.61 -5.80
CA ASN A 110 3.89 2.44 -5.42
C ASN A 110 4.10 1.51 -6.61
N THR A 111 5.36 1.23 -6.92
CA THR A 111 5.77 0.26 -7.94
C THR A 111 6.57 -0.90 -7.36
N ASP A 112 6.82 -0.89 -6.06
CA ASP A 112 7.60 -1.89 -5.36
C ASP A 112 6.72 -3.07 -4.88
N TRP A 113 6.16 -3.78 -5.86
CA TRP A 113 5.32 -4.95 -5.61
C TRP A 113 5.30 -5.92 -6.79
N GLU A 114 5.07 -7.20 -6.50
CA GLU A 114 4.82 -8.23 -7.51
C GLU A 114 3.86 -9.29 -6.96
N VAL A 115 2.89 -9.70 -7.79
CA VAL A 115 1.83 -10.64 -7.41
C VAL A 115 1.91 -11.99 -8.14
N LEU A 116 2.77 -12.12 -9.15
CA LEU A 116 2.85 -13.35 -9.96
C LEU A 116 3.96 -14.29 -9.48
N ALA A 117 5.04 -13.73 -8.95
CA ALA A 117 6.18 -14.50 -8.44
C ALA A 117 6.90 -13.70 -7.35
N GLY A 118 7.62 -14.38 -6.49
CA GLY A 118 8.58 -13.77 -5.57
C GLY A 118 9.91 -13.41 -6.26
N PRO A 119 10.85 -12.78 -5.55
CA PRO A 119 12.24 -12.71 -5.92
C PRO A 119 12.82 -14.11 -6.20
N GLN A 120 13.98 -14.19 -6.86
CA GLN A 120 14.64 -15.49 -7.09
C GLN A 120 14.78 -16.25 -5.77
N ASP A 121 14.32 -17.49 -5.76
CA ASP A 121 14.39 -18.44 -4.63
C ASP A 121 13.42 -18.19 -3.46
N ASP A 122 12.56 -17.17 -3.52
CA ASP A 122 11.53 -16.92 -2.52
C ASP A 122 10.13 -17.34 -2.99
N GLU A 123 9.27 -17.71 -2.02
CA GLU A 123 7.84 -17.90 -2.26
C GLU A 123 7.23 -16.60 -2.80
N CYS A 124 6.19 -16.70 -3.66
CA CYS A 124 5.42 -15.54 -4.05
C CYS A 124 4.85 -14.86 -2.80
N CYS A 125 4.82 -13.57 -2.66
CA CYS A 125 5.03 -12.50 -3.65
C CYS A 125 5.89 -11.40 -3.03
N HIS A 126 6.16 -10.28 -3.75
CA HIS A 126 6.89 -9.16 -3.20
C HIS A 126 5.94 -8.07 -2.71
N ASN A 127 6.03 -7.68 -1.44
CA ASN A 127 5.20 -6.66 -0.78
C ASN A 127 3.69 -6.87 -0.91
N VAL A 128 3.28 -8.12 -1.10
CA VAL A 128 1.89 -8.56 -1.23
C VAL A 128 1.69 -9.91 -0.54
N ARG A 129 0.60 -10.06 0.16
CA ARG A 129 0.07 -11.38 0.58
C ARG A 129 -1.10 -11.73 -0.30
N VAL A 130 -1.18 -12.98 -0.72
CA VAL A 130 -2.32 -13.48 -1.50
C VAL A 130 -3.21 -14.28 -0.58
N ILE A 131 -4.49 -13.96 -0.56
CA ILE A 131 -5.52 -14.71 0.15
C ILE A 131 -6.56 -15.20 -0.84
N GLY A 132 -7.27 -16.26 -0.49
CA GLY A 132 -8.32 -16.81 -1.36
C GLY A 132 -9.37 -17.59 -0.59
N ALA A 133 -10.52 -17.76 -1.21
CA ALA A 133 -11.53 -18.73 -0.83
C ALA A 133 -11.11 -20.14 -1.31
N ASP A 134 -11.98 -21.12 -1.10
CA ASP A 134 -11.77 -22.48 -1.58
C ASP A 134 -11.76 -22.55 -3.13
N ASP A 135 -12.37 -21.59 -3.81
CA ASP A 135 -12.28 -21.43 -5.27
C ASP A 135 -10.88 -20.92 -5.67
N PRO A 136 -10.11 -21.70 -6.45
CA PRO A 136 -8.78 -21.31 -6.89
C PRO A 136 -8.76 -20.10 -7.84
N HIS A 137 -9.91 -19.72 -8.40
CA HIS A 137 -10.05 -18.55 -9.28
C HIS A 137 -10.40 -17.25 -8.56
N VAL A 138 -10.51 -17.28 -7.23
CA VAL A 138 -10.82 -16.11 -6.40
C VAL A 138 -9.62 -15.84 -5.48
N ARG A 139 -8.58 -15.25 -6.04
CA ARG A 139 -7.42 -14.76 -5.28
C ARG A 139 -7.50 -13.25 -5.13
N ILE A 140 -7.15 -12.77 -3.96
CA ILE A 140 -7.12 -11.34 -3.60
C ILE A 140 -5.70 -10.98 -3.18
N ALA A 141 -5.14 -9.99 -3.84
CA ALA A 141 -3.86 -9.40 -3.49
C ALA A 141 -4.04 -8.38 -2.36
N VAL A 142 -3.34 -8.58 -1.24
CA VAL A 142 -3.36 -7.69 -0.09
C VAL A 142 -1.98 -7.06 0.05
N PRO A 143 -1.83 -5.76 -0.27
CA PRO A 143 -0.54 -5.09 -0.23
C PRO A 143 -0.11 -4.75 1.19
N TYR A 144 1.20 -4.69 1.38
CA TYR A 144 1.85 -4.18 2.59
C TYR A 144 3.21 -3.61 2.20
N ASP A 145 3.90 -2.94 3.15
CA ASP A 145 5.23 -2.36 2.95
C ASP A 145 5.23 -1.25 1.89
N PHE A 146 4.78 -0.05 2.30
CA PHE A 146 4.61 1.09 1.39
C PHE A 146 5.73 2.13 1.51
N ASP A 147 6.82 1.83 2.21
CA ASP A 147 7.90 2.78 2.46
C ASP A 147 8.58 3.28 1.19
N SER A 148 8.62 2.44 0.15
CA SER A 148 9.13 2.76 -1.18
C SER A 148 8.11 3.43 -2.11
N ALA A 149 6.90 3.73 -1.63
CA ALA A 149 5.88 4.42 -2.43
C ALA A 149 6.22 5.88 -2.70
N GLY A 150 5.83 6.38 -3.87
CA GLY A 150 6.04 7.79 -4.25
C GLY A 150 5.38 8.80 -3.31
N MET A 151 4.27 8.44 -2.66
CA MET A 151 3.65 9.30 -1.64
C MET A 151 4.49 9.43 -0.37
N VAL A 152 5.34 8.47 -0.06
CA VAL A 152 6.28 8.50 1.07
C VAL A 152 7.54 9.27 0.68
N ASP A 153 8.05 9.04 -0.53
CA ASP A 153 9.23 9.69 -1.10
C ASP A 153 10.41 9.63 -0.11
N ALA A 154 10.66 8.42 0.41
CA ALA A 154 11.76 8.20 1.33
C ALA A 154 13.11 8.37 0.61
N ALA A 155 14.09 8.97 1.30
CA ALA A 155 15.38 9.29 0.69
C ALA A 155 16.18 8.05 0.24
N TYR A 156 15.85 6.88 0.75
CA TYR A 156 16.47 5.60 0.36
C TYR A 156 15.67 4.87 -0.73
N ALA A 157 14.44 5.31 -1.03
CA ALA A 157 13.58 4.63 -1.99
C ALA A 157 14.08 4.85 -3.42
N ALA A 158 14.18 3.78 -4.17
CA ALA A 158 14.54 3.79 -5.59
C ALA A 158 13.60 2.87 -6.37
N PRO A 159 13.20 3.22 -7.60
CA PRO A 159 12.42 2.32 -8.42
C PRO A 159 13.26 1.14 -8.87
N HIS A 160 12.62 0.00 -9.08
CA HIS A 160 13.30 -1.18 -9.61
C HIS A 160 13.87 -0.87 -11.02
N GLU A 161 15.12 -1.25 -11.27
CA GLU A 161 15.88 -0.91 -12.49
C GLU A 161 15.20 -1.30 -13.82
N ARG A 162 14.36 -2.35 -13.80
CA ARG A 162 13.59 -2.81 -14.99
C ARG A 162 12.36 -1.96 -15.30
N LEU A 163 11.99 -1.01 -14.44
CA LEU A 163 10.84 -0.16 -14.66
C LEU A 163 11.22 1.10 -15.43
N PRO A 164 10.37 1.59 -16.36
CA PRO A 164 10.66 2.76 -17.17
C PRO A 164 10.43 4.08 -16.42
N ILE A 165 10.83 4.15 -15.15
CA ILE A 165 10.75 5.32 -14.28
C ILE A 165 12.11 5.53 -13.60
N ARG A 166 12.43 6.79 -13.29
CA ARG A 166 13.72 7.17 -12.70
C ARG A 166 13.63 7.57 -11.22
N ARG A 167 12.42 7.84 -10.72
CA ARG A 167 12.16 8.24 -9.34
C ARG A 167 10.87 7.59 -8.88
N VAL A 168 10.79 7.23 -7.61
CA VAL A 168 9.59 6.63 -7.00
C VAL A 168 8.36 7.53 -7.09
N THR A 169 8.55 8.85 -7.20
CA THR A 169 7.46 9.82 -7.40
C THR A 169 6.83 9.80 -8.80
N GLN A 170 7.44 9.10 -9.77
CA GLN A 170 6.85 8.88 -11.08
C GLN A 170 5.88 7.71 -11.03
N ARG A 171 4.63 7.97 -11.40
CA ARG A 171 3.59 6.93 -11.41
C ARG A 171 3.73 6.02 -12.62
N LEU A 172 3.48 4.73 -12.40
CA LEU A 172 3.38 3.72 -13.44
C LEU A 172 2.23 2.79 -13.10
N PHE A 173 1.26 2.66 -14.00
CA PHE A 173 0.21 1.67 -13.84
C PHE A 173 0.75 0.27 -14.16
N ARG A 174 0.54 -0.68 -13.25
CA ARG A 174 1.02 -2.06 -13.37
C ARG A 174 -0.10 -3.10 -13.30
N GLY A 175 -1.37 -2.68 -13.47
CA GLY A 175 -2.51 -3.59 -13.55
C GLY A 175 -2.49 -4.44 -14.83
N PHE A 176 -3.29 -5.49 -14.89
CA PHE A 176 -3.34 -6.45 -16.01
C PHE A 176 -4.38 -6.08 -17.04
N CYS A 177 -4.02 -6.13 -18.34
CA CYS A 177 -4.93 -5.80 -19.43
C CYS A 177 -6.19 -6.69 -19.48
N ARG A 178 -6.07 -7.94 -19.04
CA ARG A 178 -7.22 -8.85 -18.94
C ARG A 178 -8.32 -8.36 -17.96
N HIS A 179 -7.97 -7.50 -17.02
CA HIS A 179 -8.90 -6.92 -16.05
C HIS A 179 -9.42 -5.53 -16.44
N ASN A 180 -9.08 -5.02 -17.63
CA ASN A 180 -9.49 -3.68 -18.07
C ASN A 180 -11.00 -3.47 -18.08
N ALA A 181 -11.81 -4.53 -18.22
CA ALA A 181 -13.26 -4.43 -18.09
C ALA A 181 -13.74 -3.97 -16.71
N ALA A 182 -12.95 -4.17 -15.65
CA ALA A 182 -13.24 -3.71 -14.29
C ALA A 182 -12.80 -2.25 -14.02
N LEU A 183 -11.96 -1.66 -14.89
CA LEU A 183 -11.42 -0.31 -14.70
C LEU A 183 -12.50 0.78 -14.52
N PRO A 184 -13.60 0.82 -15.30
CA PRO A 184 -14.61 1.88 -15.14
C PRO A 184 -15.26 1.90 -13.77
N ALA A 185 -15.57 0.72 -13.20
CA ALA A 185 -16.16 0.60 -11.88
C ALA A 185 -15.16 1.00 -10.78
N ALA A 186 -13.96 0.45 -10.80
CA ALA A 186 -12.93 0.75 -9.81
C ALA A 186 -12.45 2.23 -9.86
N ARG A 187 -12.41 2.84 -11.05
CA ARG A 187 -12.17 4.28 -11.22
C ARG A 187 -13.24 5.11 -10.49
N ARG A 188 -14.52 4.81 -10.73
CA ARG A 188 -15.63 5.52 -10.10
C ARG A 188 -15.58 5.42 -8.58
N GLU A 189 -15.39 4.21 -8.04
CA GLU A 189 -15.24 3.99 -6.61
C GLU A 189 -14.11 4.83 -6.02
N LEU A 190 -12.95 4.88 -6.69
CA LEU A 190 -11.81 5.66 -6.20
C LEU A 190 -12.05 7.18 -6.29
N LEU A 191 -12.80 7.66 -7.28
CA LEU A 191 -13.22 9.05 -7.36
C LEU A 191 -14.20 9.43 -6.23
N GLU A 192 -15.14 8.55 -5.89
CA GLU A 192 -16.08 8.73 -4.77
C GLU A 192 -15.34 8.81 -3.41
N LEU A 193 -14.23 8.08 -3.26
CA LEU A 193 -13.40 8.09 -2.05
C LEU A 193 -12.50 9.32 -1.91
N ARG A 194 -12.41 10.19 -2.93
CA ARG A 194 -11.49 11.35 -2.95
C ARG A 194 -11.56 12.18 -1.67
N THR A 195 -12.74 12.62 -1.29
CA THR A 195 -12.93 13.46 -0.09
C THR A 195 -12.41 12.76 1.16
N ALA A 196 -12.78 11.51 1.39
CA ALA A 196 -12.36 10.75 2.55
C ALA A 196 -10.84 10.53 2.59
N ILE A 197 -10.21 10.28 1.44
CA ILE A 197 -8.75 10.13 1.31
C ILE A 197 -8.03 11.43 1.68
N PHE A 198 -8.50 12.57 1.18
CA PHE A 198 -7.91 13.88 1.53
C PHE A 198 -8.15 14.24 3.00
N GLU A 199 -9.28 13.89 3.58
CA GLU A 199 -9.56 14.07 5.01
C GLU A 199 -8.61 13.25 5.89
N LEU A 200 -8.27 12.01 5.53
CA LEU A 200 -7.25 11.24 6.22
C LEU A 200 -5.91 11.99 6.29
N VAL A 201 -5.50 12.59 5.17
CA VAL A 201 -4.24 13.34 5.09
C VAL A 201 -4.30 14.62 5.91
N ARG A 202 -5.38 15.40 5.79
CA ARG A 202 -5.57 16.68 6.47
C ARG A 202 -5.66 16.54 7.98
N ASN A 203 -6.32 15.48 8.43
CA ASN A 203 -6.61 15.22 9.84
C ASN A 203 -5.53 14.38 10.54
N GLU A 204 -4.45 13.96 9.85
CA GLU A 204 -3.34 13.26 10.53
C GLU A 204 -2.48 14.25 11.33
N PRO A 205 -2.56 14.22 12.69
CA PRO A 205 -1.93 15.24 13.52
C PRO A 205 -0.39 15.16 13.55
N ARG A 206 0.18 14.01 13.19
CA ARG A 206 1.64 13.76 13.19
C ARG A 206 2.30 14.18 11.90
N LEU A 207 1.50 14.44 10.84
CA LEU A 207 2.01 14.90 9.57
C LEU A 207 2.29 16.40 9.64
N ASP A 208 3.54 16.81 9.42
CA ASP A 208 3.88 18.22 9.41
C ASP A 208 3.22 18.98 8.23
N ALA A 209 3.03 20.29 8.39
CA ALA A 209 2.30 21.10 7.42
C ALA A 209 2.97 21.14 6.03
N SER A 210 4.28 21.01 5.97
CA SER A 210 5.05 20.99 4.73
C SER A 210 4.82 19.68 3.99
N ARG A 211 4.94 18.54 4.68
CA ARG A 211 4.70 17.21 4.14
C ARG A 211 3.24 17.02 3.73
N ARG A 212 2.29 17.54 4.52
CA ARG A 212 0.87 17.51 4.19
C ARG A 212 0.61 18.16 2.82
N ARG A 213 1.12 19.37 2.59
CA ARG A 213 0.96 20.06 1.28
C ARG A 213 1.61 19.32 0.12
N VAL A 214 2.76 18.68 0.34
CA VAL A 214 3.44 17.86 -0.68
C VAL A 214 2.60 16.64 -1.00
N LEU A 215 2.10 15.94 0.02
CA LEU A 215 1.28 14.74 -0.13
C LEU A 215 -0.06 15.04 -0.81
N GLU A 216 -0.74 16.13 -0.42
CA GLU A 216 -1.98 16.54 -1.09
C GLU A 216 -1.76 16.80 -2.59
N ARG A 217 -0.71 17.55 -2.97
CA ARG A 217 -0.37 17.78 -4.38
C ARG A 217 -0.01 16.48 -5.11
N PHE A 218 0.67 15.58 -4.42
CA PHE A 218 1.00 14.28 -5.00
C PHE A 218 -0.28 13.49 -5.31
N LEU A 219 -1.19 13.36 -4.37
CA LEU A 219 -2.47 12.67 -4.59
C LEU A 219 -3.33 13.36 -5.66
N GLU A 220 -3.38 14.71 -5.66
CA GLU A 220 -4.09 15.49 -6.67
C GLU A 220 -3.62 15.17 -8.10
N GLY A 221 -2.31 14.96 -8.29
CA GLY A 221 -1.78 14.54 -9.59
C GLY A 221 -2.32 13.19 -10.08
N ALA A 222 -2.66 12.26 -9.18
CA ALA A 222 -3.33 11.02 -9.55
C ALA A 222 -4.81 11.27 -9.91
N TYR A 223 -5.49 12.08 -9.11
CA TYR A 223 -6.89 12.44 -9.39
C TYR A 223 -7.07 13.21 -10.68
N THR A 224 -6.10 14.04 -11.09
CA THR A 224 -6.09 14.66 -12.42
C THR A 224 -6.16 13.63 -13.54
N VAL A 225 -5.47 12.47 -13.39
CA VAL A 225 -5.55 11.38 -14.36
C VAL A 225 -6.89 10.64 -14.26
N LEU A 226 -7.36 10.40 -13.02
CA LEU A 226 -8.63 9.71 -12.79
C LEU A 226 -9.84 10.51 -13.26
N ASP A 227 -9.83 11.83 -13.20
CA ASP A 227 -10.93 12.71 -13.64
C ASP A 227 -11.02 12.80 -15.18
N SER A 228 -9.90 12.66 -15.89
CA SER A 228 -9.84 12.86 -17.34
C SER A 228 -9.91 11.52 -18.10
N ASP A 229 -10.90 11.35 -18.98
CA ASP A 229 -11.03 10.13 -19.80
C ASP A 229 -9.83 9.91 -20.71
N SER A 230 -9.31 10.98 -21.32
CA SER A 230 -8.16 10.90 -22.22
C SER A 230 -6.86 10.54 -21.48
N LEU A 231 -6.63 11.15 -20.31
CA LEU A 231 -5.48 10.81 -19.48
C LEU A 231 -5.60 9.40 -18.90
N PHE A 232 -6.79 9.01 -18.43
CA PHE A 232 -7.04 7.67 -17.91
C PHE A 232 -6.80 6.59 -18.99
N ALA A 233 -7.29 6.82 -20.19
CA ALA A 233 -7.04 5.90 -21.30
C ALA A 233 -5.53 5.77 -21.60
N ARG A 234 -4.80 6.89 -21.62
CA ARG A 234 -3.37 6.93 -21.97
C ARG A 234 -2.47 6.38 -20.85
N GLU A 235 -2.71 6.76 -19.59
CA GLU A 235 -1.81 6.49 -18.47
C GLU A 235 -2.18 5.19 -17.71
N ILE A 236 -3.43 4.73 -17.84
CA ILE A 236 -3.94 3.54 -17.15
C ILE A 236 -4.26 2.43 -18.15
N SER A 237 -5.31 2.62 -18.97
CA SER A 237 -5.82 1.52 -19.80
C SER A 237 -4.81 1.02 -20.82
N ALA A 238 -4.04 1.93 -21.45
CA ALA A 238 -3.02 1.60 -22.45
C ALA A 238 -1.69 1.11 -21.84
N LYS A 239 -1.46 1.33 -20.53
CA LYS A 239 -0.21 0.95 -19.84
C LYS A 239 -0.31 -0.35 -19.05
N CYS A 240 -1.43 -1.07 -19.17
CA CYS A 240 -1.61 -2.35 -18.48
C CYS A 240 -0.59 -3.41 -18.92
N ARG A 241 -0.27 -4.34 -18.03
CA ARG A 241 0.60 -5.51 -18.27
C ARG A 241 -0.17 -6.59 -19.03
N ARG A 242 0.46 -7.18 -20.05
CA ARG A 242 -0.06 -8.34 -20.83
C ARG A 242 0.32 -9.65 -20.17
#